data_2ec638eb60d30b9e3e094ca711db6aed
#
_entry.id   2ec638eb60d30b9e3e094ca711db6aed
#
_cell.length_a   1.000
_cell.length_b   1.000
_cell.length_c   1.000
_cell.angle_alpha   90.00
_cell.angle_beta   90.00
_cell.angle_gamma   90.00
#
_symmetry.space_group_name_H-M   'P 1'
#
loop_
_entity.id
_entity.type
_entity.pdbx_description
1 polymer ?
#
loop_
_entity_poly.entity_id
_entity_poly.type
_entity_poly.pdbx_seq_one_letter_code
_entity_poly.pdbx_strand_id
1 'polypeptide(L)'
;MDDKYDVIVIGSGAGLIVAQRAVFEGLKVALIDHGPLGGTCLNTGCIPSKMLIHPADIVRVIEDGGRLGIKAHVDSIDFEFIMRRMRNLIESERGEMEKAIGEEEQLRWYRDTGVFVGDHLIRVGDEEVTAPWIVIAAGARTLVPPVAGLGEAGYLDNVSVFSLEKPPESLIILGGGYIACEFGHFFSAMGSDVTIVGRNPRLLKSEDHEISDMALKALSKHMQIHTNMEAIRVDLEGGKKVVTAIERSSGDTVSFEGDEILLAAGRRPNTDLLQPEKSGVEMDRAGWVKVNEHLETTAPGIWALGDTTGKHMFRHTANYEAAIVAHNLISAVKGENKKATVDYHAVPHAIFTYPQIAGVGMTEEQARAAGYEILVGRAHYEQTAMGYAMDEDGMAKAIVDARSGRILGFHVIGSSAPELVQQVTYLMNAENQDLTPMARSQVIHPAISEVVARAFGNLHEN
;
A
#
# COMPACT_ATOMS: atom_id res chain seq x y z
N MET A 1 12.91 -38.80 -0.13
CA MET A 1 12.76 -38.67 1.35
C MET A 1 12.14 -37.33 1.58
N ASP A 2 10.97 -37.29 2.23
CA ASP A 2 10.34 -35.98 2.52
C ASP A 2 11.24 -35.23 3.50
N ASP A 3 11.72 -34.06 3.09
CA ASP A 3 12.51 -33.19 3.97
C ASP A 3 11.56 -32.62 5.03
N LYS A 4 11.75 -32.99 6.29
CA LYS A 4 10.97 -32.50 7.41
C LYS A 4 11.55 -31.23 8.01
N TYR A 5 10.70 -30.23 8.10
CA TYR A 5 10.95 -28.96 8.78
C TYR A 5 10.04 -28.81 10.01
N ASP A 6 10.37 -27.92 10.91
CA ASP A 6 9.48 -27.52 11.99
C ASP A 6 8.46 -26.50 11.49
N VAL A 7 8.91 -25.59 10.61
CA VAL A 7 8.09 -24.52 10.04
C VAL A 7 8.36 -24.37 8.54
N ILE A 8 7.31 -24.20 7.75
CA ILE A 8 7.41 -23.74 6.36
C ILE A 8 6.83 -22.32 6.27
N VAL A 9 7.55 -21.41 5.65
CA VAL A 9 7.09 -20.04 5.35
C VAL A 9 7.09 -19.83 3.84
N ILE A 10 5.91 -19.49 3.29
CA ILE A 10 5.75 -19.21 1.85
C ILE A 10 5.68 -17.71 1.65
N GLY A 11 6.71 -17.13 1.04
CA GLY A 11 6.86 -15.70 0.79
C GLY A 11 7.86 -15.00 1.71
N SER A 12 8.82 -14.32 1.14
CA SER A 12 9.92 -13.62 1.81
C SER A 12 9.65 -12.14 2.09
N GLY A 13 8.42 -11.67 1.90
CA GLY A 13 8.00 -10.34 2.30
C GLY A 13 7.95 -10.21 3.83
N ALA A 14 6.77 -10.02 4.40
CA ALA A 14 6.58 -10.03 5.86
C ALA A 14 6.76 -11.43 6.47
N GLY A 15 6.63 -12.51 5.68
CA GLY A 15 6.89 -13.88 6.11
C GLY A 15 8.32 -14.09 6.64
N LEU A 16 9.29 -13.32 6.15
CA LEU A 16 10.67 -13.38 6.63
C LEU A 16 10.78 -13.05 8.13
N ILE A 17 9.93 -12.18 8.67
CA ILE A 17 9.88 -11.87 10.11
C ILE A 17 9.53 -13.13 10.91
N VAL A 18 8.56 -13.94 10.41
CA VAL A 18 8.17 -15.18 11.06
C VAL A 18 9.28 -16.23 10.94
N ALA A 19 9.91 -16.34 9.75
CA ALA A 19 11.02 -17.26 9.52
C ALA A 19 12.20 -16.96 10.46
N GLN A 20 12.62 -15.70 10.55
CA GLN A 20 13.70 -15.25 11.44
C GLN A 20 13.37 -15.52 12.92
N ARG A 21 12.11 -15.27 13.33
CA ARG A 21 11.70 -15.59 14.71
C ARG A 21 11.74 -17.07 15.00
N ALA A 22 11.30 -17.93 14.07
CA ALA A 22 11.35 -19.37 14.20
C ALA A 22 12.80 -19.88 14.31
N VAL A 23 13.70 -19.37 13.47
CA VAL A 23 15.15 -19.67 13.52
C VAL A 23 15.74 -19.25 14.87
N PHE A 24 15.42 -18.07 15.37
CA PHE A 24 15.87 -17.59 16.68
C PHE A 24 15.45 -18.49 17.85
N GLU A 25 14.31 -19.15 17.73
CA GLU A 25 13.84 -20.16 18.70
C GLU A 25 14.44 -21.58 18.46
N GLY A 26 15.36 -21.70 17.50
CA GLY A 26 16.08 -22.94 17.19
C GLY A 26 15.32 -23.92 16.28
N LEU A 27 14.28 -23.47 15.59
CA LEU A 27 13.47 -24.29 14.70
C LEU A 27 14.10 -24.41 13.31
N LYS A 28 13.93 -25.57 12.67
CA LYS A 28 14.33 -25.81 11.27
C LYS A 28 13.27 -25.25 10.33
N VAL A 29 13.64 -24.29 9.51
CA VAL A 29 12.73 -23.53 8.65
C VAL A 29 12.97 -23.77 7.17
N ALA A 30 11.90 -24.07 6.40
CA ALA A 30 11.90 -23.91 4.95
C ALA A 30 11.28 -22.55 4.58
N LEU A 31 12.05 -21.69 3.95
CA LEU A 31 11.55 -20.46 3.33
C LEU A 31 11.36 -20.71 1.83
N ILE A 32 10.14 -20.57 1.33
CA ILE A 32 9.81 -20.81 -0.07
C ILE A 32 9.43 -19.48 -0.73
N ASP A 33 10.18 -19.06 -1.75
CA ASP A 33 9.85 -17.87 -2.53
C ASP A 33 10.48 -17.98 -3.93
N HIS A 34 9.66 -17.87 -4.97
CA HIS A 34 10.11 -17.92 -6.37
C HIS A 34 10.78 -16.62 -6.82
N GLY A 35 10.51 -15.51 -6.13
CA GLY A 35 11.06 -14.20 -6.47
C GLY A 35 12.34 -13.87 -5.71
N PRO A 36 12.88 -12.69 -5.93
CA PRO A 36 13.95 -12.17 -5.11
C PRO A 36 13.47 -11.93 -3.68
N LEU A 37 14.35 -12.13 -2.70
CA LEU A 37 14.04 -11.91 -1.28
C LEU A 37 13.56 -10.50 -0.98
N GLY A 38 12.74 -10.36 0.08
CA GLY A 38 12.18 -9.07 0.51
C GLY A 38 10.76 -8.78 0.00
N GLY A 39 10.26 -9.62 -0.94
CA GLY A 39 8.92 -9.53 -1.50
C GLY A 39 8.65 -8.21 -2.25
N THR A 40 7.38 -7.92 -2.50
CA THR A 40 6.93 -6.75 -3.26
C THR A 40 7.47 -5.42 -2.71
N CYS A 41 7.50 -5.25 -1.38
CA CYS A 41 7.86 -3.96 -0.78
C CYS A 41 9.29 -3.53 -1.14
N LEU A 42 10.27 -4.43 -1.04
CA LEU A 42 11.66 -4.13 -1.38
C LEU A 42 11.85 -4.06 -2.91
N ASN A 43 11.27 -4.98 -3.65
CA ASN A 43 11.65 -5.20 -5.05
C ASN A 43 10.83 -4.39 -6.06
N THR A 44 9.50 -4.28 -5.85
CA THR A 44 8.54 -3.77 -6.85
C THR A 44 7.38 -2.99 -6.22
N GLY A 45 7.62 -2.35 -5.08
CA GLY A 45 6.58 -1.65 -4.32
C GLY A 45 7.09 -0.42 -3.58
N CYS A 46 7.03 -0.47 -2.23
CA CYS A 46 7.23 0.70 -1.36
C CYS A 46 8.60 1.36 -1.53
N ILE A 47 9.68 0.58 -1.50
CA ILE A 47 11.04 1.12 -1.55
C ILE A 47 11.33 1.75 -2.91
N PRO A 48 11.21 1.02 -4.05
CA PRO A 48 11.49 1.61 -5.34
C PRO A 48 10.58 2.80 -5.66
N SER A 49 9.28 2.74 -5.36
CA SER A 49 8.37 3.86 -5.64
C SER A 49 8.76 5.14 -4.87
N LYS A 50 9.17 5.04 -3.59
CA LYS A 50 9.56 6.22 -2.80
C LYS A 50 10.92 6.78 -3.23
N MET A 51 11.81 5.94 -3.77
CA MET A 51 13.05 6.39 -4.42
C MET A 51 12.78 7.24 -5.67
N LEU A 52 11.64 7.00 -6.35
CA LEU A 52 11.20 7.76 -7.53
C LEU A 52 10.38 9.00 -7.15
N ILE A 53 9.51 8.89 -6.15
CA ILE A 53 8.62 9.98 -5.74
C ILE A 53 9.40 11.16 -5.16
N HIS A 54 10.42 10.93 -4.34
CA HIS A 54 11.17 12.04 -3.75
C HIS A 54 11.83 12.99 -4.77
N PRO A 55 12.48 12.53 -5.85
CA PRO A 55 12.87 13.42 -6.96
C PRO A 55 11.71 14.17 -7.60
N ALA A 56 10.53 13.54 -7.72
CA ALA A 56 9.35 14.20 -8.26
C ALA A 56 8.87 15.33 -7.34
N ASP A 57 8.89 15.12 -6.02
CA ASP A 57 8.58 16.16 -5.03
C ASP A 57 9.52 17.37 -5.18
N ILE A 58 10.82 17.13 -5.40
CA ILE A 58 11.79 18.22 -5.63
C ILE A 58 11.43 19.03 -6.87
N VAL A 59 11.04 18.39 -7.97
CA VAL A 59 10.57 19.07 -9.18
C VAL A 59 9.38 19.96 -8.85
N ARG A 60 8.37 19.44 -8.14
CA ARG A 60 7.18 20.22 -7.76
C ARG A 60 7.49 21.39 -6.82
N VAL A 61 8.40 21.22 -5.87
CA VAL A 61 8.85 22.31 -4.99
C VAL A 61 9.52 23.43 -5.80
N ILE A 62 10.33 23.07 -6.82
CA ILE A 62 10.97 24.07 -7.70
C ILE A 62 9.91 24.81 -8.53
N GLU A 63 8.95 24.10 -9.12
CA GLU A 63 7.86 24.69 -9.90
C GLU A 63 6.99 25.64 -9.06
N ASP A 64 6.72 25.27 -7.81
CA ASP A 64 5.90 26.03 -6.86
C ASP A 64 6.63 27.20 -6.21
N GLY A 65 7.95 27.32 -6.35
CA GLY A 65 8.77 28.33 -5.70
C GLY A 65 8.30 29.77 -5.97
N GLY A 66 7.64 30.01 -7.12
CA GLY A 66 7.07 31.29 -7.50
C GLY A 66 6.06 31.87 -6.49
N ARG A 67 5.31 31.01 -5.77
CA ARG A 67 4.36 31.42 -4.73
C ARG A 67 5.07 32.14 -3.56
N LEU A 68 6.30 31.74 -3.29
CA LEU A 68 7.12 32.27 -2.20
C LEU A 68 8.12 33.33 -2.70
N GLY A 69 7.96 33.84 -3.95
CA GLY A 69 8.84 34.85 -4.54
C GLY A 69 10.17 34.32 -5.08
N ILE A 70 10.35 32.98 -5.12
CA ILE A 70 11.57 32.32 -5.61
C ILE A 70 11.35 31.95 -7.08
N LYS A 71 12.13 32.56 -7.98
CA LYS A 71 12.15 32.19 -9.40
C LYS A 71 13.18 31.12 -9.63
N ALA A 72 12.71 29.92 -9.83
CA ALA A 72 13.53 28.74 -10.13
C ALA A 72 12.95 27.99 -11.32
N HIS A 73 13.76 27.16 -11.98
CA HIS A 73 13.35 26.28 -13.05
C HIS A 73 14.22 25.02 -13.03
N VAL A 74 13.69 23.97 -13.59
CA VAL A 74 14.41 22.70 -13.79
C VAL A 74 15.04 22.74 -15.18
N ASP A 75 16.37 22.75 -15.27
CA ASP A 75 17.07 22.78 -16.56
C ASP A 75 16.98 21.41 -17.28
N SER A 76 17.13 20.32 -16.53
CA SER A 76 17.05 18.97 -17.05
C SER A 76 16.78 17.97 -15.92
N ILE A 77 16.22 16.81 -16.28
CA ILE A 77 16.01 15.68 -15.38
C ILE A 77 16.78 14.49 -15.94
N ASP A 78 17.75 13.98 -15.18
CA ASP A 78 18.46 12.74 -15.51
C ASP A 78 17.65 11.52 -15.01
N PHE A 79 16.68 11.11 -15.83
CA PHE A 79 15.81 9.98 -15.54
C PHE A 79 16.60 8.68 -15.37
N GLU A 80 17.62 8.46 -16.21
CA GLU A 80 18.47 7.26 -16.13
C GLU A 80 19.19 7.19 -14.78
N PHE A 81 19.74 8.31 -14.29
CA PHE A 81 20.37 8.39 -12.97
C PHE A 81 19.37 8.05 -11.84
N ILE A 82 18.16 8.61 -11.87
CA ILE A 82 17.10 8.35 -10.87
C ILE A 82 16.80 6.84 -10.84
N MET A 83 16.56 6.24 -11.99
CA MET A 83 16.25 4.81 -12.10
C MET A 83 17.43 3.91 -11.68
N ARG A 84 18.64 4.26 -12.07
CA ARG A 84 19.85 3.53 -11.69
C ARG A 84 20.11 3.62 -10.18
N ARG A 85 19.94 4.79 -9.56
CA ARG A 85 20.05 4.98 -8.11
C ARG A 85 19.08 4.08 -7.36
N MET A 86 17.85 3.98 -7.82
CA MET A 86 16.83 3.11 -7.25
C MET A 86 17.22 1.63 -7.39
N ARG A 87 17.60 1.18 -8.59
CA ARG A 87 17.99 -0.22 -8.84
C ARG A 87 19.22 -0.64 -8.02
N ASN A 88 20.24 0.22 -7.92
CA ASN A 88 21.44 -0.07 -7.13
C ASN A 88 21.13 -0.29 -5.65
N LEU A 89 20.21 0.50 -5.06
CA LEU A 89 19.78 0.28 -3.68
C LEU A 89 19.11 -1.08 -3.51
N ILE A 90 18.16 -1.43 -4.39
CA ILE A 90 17.44 -2.69 -4.33
C ILE A 90 18.39 -3.89 -4.46
N GLU A 91 19.35 -3.82 -5.39
CA GLU A 91 20.36 -4.88 -5.59
C GLU A 91 21.25 -5.04 -4.36
N SER A 92 21.68 -3.94 -3.74
CA SER A 92 22.48 -3.96 -2.50
C SER A 92 21.74 -4.63 -1.36
N GLU A 93 20.52 -4.16 -1.06
CA GLU A 93 19.67 -4.69 0.01
C GLU A 93 19.35 -6.18 -0.20
N ARG A 94 19.05 -6.55 -1.45
CA ARG A 94 18.81 -7.94 -1.84
C ARG A 94 20.04 -8.82 -1.62
N GLY A 95 21.21 -8.35 -2.04
CA GLY A 95 22.47 -9.08 -1.87
C GLY A 95 22.83 -9.30 -0.41
N GLU A 96 22.64 -8.29 0.45
CA GLU A 96 22.84 -8.42 1.89
C GLU A 96 21.89 -9.45 2.52
N MET A 97 20.62 -9.42 2.12
CA MET A 97 19.61 -10.36 2.60
C MET A 97 19.90 -11.80 2.15
N GLU A 98 20.28 -12.00 0.88
CA GLU A 98 20.66 -13.32 0.34
C GLU A 98 21.87 -13.90 1.08
N LYS A 99 22.87 -13.05 1.37
CA LYS A 99 24.04 -13.45 2.14
C LYS A 99 23.66 -13.86 3.55
N ALA A 100 22.88 -13.05 4.26
CA ALA A 100 22.45 -13.34 5.63
C ALA A 100 21.66 -14.65 5.73
N ILE A 101 20.76 -14.91 4.76
CA ILE A 101 20.01 -16.17 4.69
C ILE A 101 20.90 -17.35 4.35
N GLY A 102 21.88 -17.15 3.47
CA GLY A 102 22.83 -18.23 3.09
C GLY A 102 23.80 -18.66 4.21
N GLU A 103 24.01 -17.81 5.22
CA GLU A 103 24.83 -18.07 6.41
C GLU A 103 24.03 -18.75 7.54
N GLU A 104 22.69 -18.86 7.40
CA GLU A 104 21.81 -19.37 8.45
C GLU A 104 21.59 -20.90 8.33
N GLU A 105 22.19 -21.67 9.25
CA GLU A 105 22.15 -23.14 9.21
C GLU A 105 20.76 -23.75 9.42
N GLN A 106 19.88 -23.04 10.17
CA GLN A 106 18.53 -23.52 10.49
C GLN A 106 17.49 -23.16 9.41
N LEU A 107 17.89 -22.40 8.35
CA LEU A 107 16.99 -21.94 7.31
C LEU A 107 17.47 -22.42 5.94
N ARG A 108 16.61 -23.16 5.22
CA ARG A 108 16.83 -23.48 3.80
C ARG A 108 15.87 -22.63 2.95
N TRP A 109 16.44 -21.84 2.04
CA TRP A 109 15.68 -21.10 1.07
C TRP A 109 15.50 -21.85 -0.24
N TYR A 110 14.25 -22.08 -0.61
CA TYR A 110 13.82 -22.68 -1.87
C TYR A 110 13.44 -21.56 -2.84
N ARG A 111 14.18 -21.44 -3.96
CA ARG A 111 13.98 -20.41 -4.98
C ARG A 111 12.98 -20.86 -6.04
N ASP A 112 11.78 -21.26 -5.63
CA ASP A 112 10.72 -21.75 -6.53
C ASP A 112 9.34 -21.52 -5.90
N THR A 113 8.30 -21.81 -6.68
CA THR A 113 6.92 -21.72 -6.21
C THR A 113 6.57 -22.99 -5.41
N GLY A 114 6.10 -22.79 -4.17
CA GLY A 114 5.56 -23.89 -3.37
C GLY A 114 4.10 -24.15 -3.71
N VAL A 115 3.77 -25.39 -4.05
CA VAL A 115 2.40 -25.81 -4.38
C VAL A 115 1.94 -26.87 -3.38
N PHE A 116 0.84 -26.63 -2.68
CA PHE A 116 0.24 -27.65 -1.83
C PHE A 116 -0.21 -28.84 -2.68
N VAL A 117 0.22 -30.04 -2.30
CA VAL A 117 -0.11 -31.30 -2.98
C VAL A 117 -0.88 -32.27 -2.08
N GLY A 118 -0.94 -31.99 -0.78
CA GLY A 118 -1.66 -32.75 0.23
C GLY A 118 -1.70 -32.01 1.56
N ASP A 119 -2.22 -32.65 2.59
CA ASP A 119 -2.27 -32.07 3.93
C ASP A 119 -0.85 -31.83 4.46
N HIS A 120 -0.51 -30.56 4.74
CA HIS A 120 0.82 -30.11 5.19
C HIS A 120 1.98 -30.55 4.28
N LEU A 121 1.70 -30.87 3.00
CA LEU A 121 2.68 -31.32 2.03
C LEU A 121 2.77 -30.33 0.89
N ILE A 122 3.97 -29.77 0.68
CA ILE A 122 4.25 -28.76 -0.33
C ILE A 122 5.31 -29.29 -1.29
N ARG A 123 5.01 -29.22 -2.59
CA ARG A 123 5.99 -29.50 -3.65
C ARG A 123 6.65 -28.19 -4.09
N VAL A 124 7.99 -28.21 -4.15
CA VAL A 124 8.83 -27.11 -4.61
C VAL A 124 9.80 -27.65 -5.64
N GLY A 125 9.61 -27.35 -6.92
CA GLY A 125 10.31 -28.02 -8.01
C GLY A 125 10.05 -29.53 -7.97
N ASP A 126 11.12 -30.32 -7.90
CA ASP A 126 11.06 -31.79 -7.82
C ASP A 126 11.08 -32.34 -6.37
N GLU A 127 11.16 -31.47 -5.36
CA GLU A 127 11.20 -31.84 -3.95
C GLU A 127 9.81 -31.71 -3.30
N GLU A 128 9.54 -32.59 -2.34
CA GLU A 128 8.37 -32.47 -1.44
C GLU A 128 8.85 -32.22 -0.02
N VAL A 129 8.28 -31.16 0.60
CA VAL A 129 8.61 -30.72 1.96
C VAL A 129 7.38 -30.72 2.82
N THR A 130 7.55 -31.01 4.10
CA THR A 130 6.45 -31.05 5.07
C THR A 130 6.86 -30.41 6.40
N ALA A 131 5.89 -29.79 7.07
CA ALA A 131 6.03 -29.27 8.43
C ALA A 131 4.69 -29.28 9.15
N PRO A 132 4.66 -29.43 10.50
CA PRO A 132 3.43 -29.28 11.27
C PRO A 132 2.89 -27.84 11.28
N TRP A 133 3.74 -26.85 10.98
CA TRP A 133 3.39 -25.43 11.02
C TRP A 133 3.73 -24.77 9.70
N ILE A 134 2.74 -24.12 9.09
CA ILE A 134 2.90 -23.46 7.79
C ILE A 134 2.38 -22.03 7.87
N VAL A 135 3.11 -21.09 7.26
CA VAL A 135 2.72 -19.69 7.16
C VAL A 135 2.63 -19.26 5.70
N ILE A 136 1.44 -18.86 5.26
CA ILE A 136 1.17 -18.38 3.92
C ILE A 136 1.29 -16.84 3.91
N ALA A 137 2.41 -16.34 3.38
CA ALA A 137 2.70 -14.89 3.23
C ALA A 137 3.00 -14.55 1.76
N ALA A 138 2.31 -15.22 0.84
CA ALA A 138 2.59 -15.19 -0.61
C ALA A 138 2.20 -13.86 -1.30
N GLY A 139 1.54 -12.96 -0.58
CA GLY A 139 1.17 -11.64 -1.08
C GLY A 139 0.14 -11.65 -2.21
N ALA A 140 0.20 -10.61 -3.02
CA ALA A 140 -0.72 -10.39 -4.12
C ALA A 140 0.04 -9.77 -5.32
N ARG A 141 -0.55 -9.86 -6.52
CA ARG A 141 -0.02 -9.29 -7.76
C ARG A 141 -1.01 -8.34 -8.42
N THR A 142 -0.59 -7.63 -9.46
CA THR A 142 -1.46 -6.75 -10.25
C THR A 142 -2.66 -7.51 -10.80
N LEU A 143 -3.85 -6.95 -10.63
CA LEU A 143 -5.06 -7.40 -11.30
C LEU A 143 -5.07 -6.88 -12.72
N VAL A 144 -5.06 -7.79 -13.69
CA VAL A 144 -5.26 -7.46 -15.11
C VAL A 144 -6.77 -7.47 -15.38
N PRO A 145 -7.37 -6.31 -15.68
CA PRO A 145 -8.81 -6.25 -15.97
C PRO A 145 -9.11 -6.88 -17.34
N PRO A 146 -10.33 -7.39 -17.54
CA PRO A 146 -10.73 -8.01 -18.80
C PRO A 146 -11.05 -6.96 -19.88
N VAL A 147 -10.05 -6.17 -20.28
CA VAL A 147 -10.13 -5.14 -21.32
C VAL A 147 -9.67 -5.77 -22.65
N ALA A 148 -10.53 -5.73 -23.65
CA ALA A 148 -10.23 -6.31 -24.97
C ALA A 148 -8.99 -5.65 -25.60
N GLY A 149 -8.06 -6.43 -26.16
CA GLY A 149 -6.85 -5.95 -26.82
C GLY A 149 -5.72 -5.50 -25.87
N LEU A 150 -5.95 -5.46 -24.55
CA LEU A 150 -4.95 -4.98 -23.60
C LEU A 150 -3.69 -5.85 -23.57
N GLY A 151 -3.85 -7.18 -23.66
CA GLY A 151 -2.72 -8.11 -23.67
C GLY A 151 -1.88 -7.99 -24.93
N GLU A 152 -2.51 -7.81 -26.08
CA GLU A 152 -1.88 -7.65 -27.40
C GLU A 152 -1.16 -6.29 -27.51
N ALA A 153 -1.74 -5.23 -26.96
CA ALA A 153 -1.14 -3.90 -26.95
C ALA A 153 0.05 -3.81 -25.98
N GLY A 154 0.09 -4.69 -24.97
CA GLY A 154 1.08 -4.64 -23.90
C GLY A 154 0.83 -3.50 -22.92
N TYR A 155 1.31 -3.67 -21.70
CA TYR A 155 1.16 -2.71 -20.61
C TYR A 155 2.32 -2.79 -19.62
N LEU A 156 2.49 -1.73 -18.87
CA LEU A 156 3.33 -1.68 -17.68
C LEU A 156 2.51 -2.06 -16.44
N ASP A 157 3.17 -2.66 -15.47
CA ASP A 157 2.63 -2.92 -14.13
C ASP A 157 3.63 -2.48 -13.05
N ASN A 158 3.35 -2.77 -11.79
CA ASN A 158 4.24 -2.44 -10.67
C ASN A 158 5.58 -3.20 -10.67
N VAL A 159 5.83 -4.08 -11.62
CA VAL A 159 7.11 -4.77 -11.81
C VAL A 159 7.87 -4.14 -12.97
N SER A 160 7.26 -4.12 -14.15
CA SER A 160 7.90 -3.66 -15.39
C SER A 160 8.18 -2.16 -15.42
N VAL A 161 7.40 -1.34 -14.69
CA VAL A 161 7.61 0.12 -14.60
C VAL A 161 9.00 0.49 -14.06
N PHE A 162 9.59 -0.32 -13.20
CA PHE A 162 10.92 -0.06 -12.62
C PHE A 162 12.07 -0.44 -13.55
N SER A 163 11.78 -1.05 -14.70
CA SER A 163 12.77 -1.40 -15.75
C SER A 163 12.89 -0.33 -16.83
N LEU A 164 12.08 0.71 -16.81
CA LEU A 164 12.13 1.77 -17.83
C LEU A 164 13.48 2.48 -17.81
N GLU A 165 14.01 2.73 -19.01
CA GLU A 165 15.28 3.48 -19.23
C GLU A 165 15.02 4.97 -19.50
N LYS A 166 13.82 5.30 -20.01
CA LYS A 166 13.36 6.67 -20.27
C LYS A 166 11.86 6.78 -19.92
N PRO A 167 11.38 7.97 -19.55
CA PRO A 167 9.96 8.17 -19.35
C PRO A 167 9.23 8.08 -20.70
N PRO A 168 8.00 7.51 -20.77
CA PRO A 168 7.18 7.61 -21.97
C PRO A 168 6.78 9.08 -22.19
N GLU A 169 6.62 9.52 -23.45
CA GLU A 169 6.15 10.88 -23.74
C GLU A 169 4.71 11.08 -23.22
N SER A 170 3.86 10.03 -23.38
CA SER A 170 2.49 10.01 -22.87
C SER A 170 2.17 8.68 -22.20
N LEU A 171 1.47 8.73 -21.06
CA LEU A 171 1.16 7.58 -20.22
C LEU A 171 -0.32 7.56 -19.82
N ILE A 172 -1.02 6.50 -20.16
CA ILE A 172 -2.38 6.24 -19.68
C ILE A 172 -2.29 5.33 -18.46
N ILE A 173 -2.85 5.74 -17.32
CA ILE A 173 -2.90 4.93 -16.10
C ILE A 173 -4.33 4.41 -15.90
N LEU A 174 -4.51 3.09 -15.95
CA LEU A 174 -5.80 2.45 -15.71
C LEU A 174 -5.98 2.17 -14.23
N GLY A 175 -6.79 2.99 -13.55
CA GLY A 175 -7.07 2.95 -12.12
C GLY A 175 -7.15 4.33 -11.52
N GLY A 176 -7.81 4.48 -10.35
CA GLY A 176 -7.96 5.75 -9.62
C GLY A 176 -7.62 5.60 -8.14
N GLY A 177 -6.77 4.63 -7.78
CA GLY A 177 -6.28 4.39 -6.42
C GLY A 177 -4.90 5.01 -6.18
N TYR A 178 -4.34 4.73 -5.01
CA TYR A 178 -3.05 5.31 -4.56
C TYR A 178 -1.89 5.02 -5.52
N ILE A 179 -1.80 3.80 -6.10
CA ILE A 179 -0.75 3.45 -7.08
C ILE A 179 -0.85 4.34 -8.32
N ALA A 180 -2.07 4.57 -8.83
CA ALA A 180 -2.30 5.43 -9.99
C ALA A 180 -1.87 6.88 -9.69
N CYS A 181 -2.21 7.40 -8.52
CA CYS A 181 -1.88 8.78 -8.14
C CYS A 181 -0.38 8.97 -7.91
N GLU A 182 0.29 8.00 -7.25
CA GLU A 182 1.74 8.05 -6.99
C GLU A 182 2.55 7.98 -8.29
N PHE A 183 2.26 7.05 -9.20
CA PHE A 183 2.93 6.99 -10.49
C PHE A 183 2.54 8.15 -11.40
N GLY A 184 1.28 8.60 -11.33
CA GLY A 184 0.85 9.81 -12.03
C GLY A 184 1.66 11.04 -11.61
N HIS A 185 1.86 11.22 -10.30
CA HIS A 185 2.74 12.26 -9.76
C HIS A 185 4.17 12.11 -10.27
N PHE A 186 4.76 10.91 -10.17
CA PHE A 186 6.12 10.67 -10.62
C PHE A 186 6.30 10.99 -12.12
N PHE A 187 5.52 10.36 -12.99
CA PHE A 187 5.72 10.50 -14.44
C PHE A 187 5.41 11.91 -14.93
N SER A 188 4.38 12.57 -14.39
CA SER A 188 4.08 13.95 -14.75
C SER A 188 5.20 14.92 -14.32
N ALA A 189 5.87 14.65 -13.18
CA ALA A 189 7.04 15.42 -12.77
C ALA A 189 8.28 15.15 -13.66
N MET A 190 8.36 13.93 -14.24
CA MET A 190 9.43 13.57 -15.18
C MET A 190 9.14 14.05 -16.62
N GLY A 191 8.06 14.77 -16.85
CA GLY A 191 7.72 15.38 -18.14
C GLY A 191 6.79 14.57 -19.04
N SER A 192 6.25 13.42 -18.57
CA SER A 192 5.24 12.66 -19.31
C SER A 192 3.88 13.38 -19.30
N ASP A 193 3.15 13.36 -20.42
CA ASP A 193 1.71 13.69 -20.44
C ASP A 193 0.93 12.51 -19.85
N VAL A 194 0.37 12.71 -18.65
CA VAL A 194 -0.27 11.62 -17.88
C VAL A 194 -1.79 11.76 -17.92
N THR A 195 -2.47 10.67 -18.27
CA THR A 195 -3.93 10.54 -18.20
C THR A 195 -4.33 9.40 -17.29
N ILE A 196 -5.02 9.69 -16.18
CA ILE A 196 -5.61 8.70 -15.29
C ILE A 196 -7.05 8.39 -15.72
N VAL A 197 -7.35 7.11 -15.95
CA VAL A 197 -8.70 6.62 -16.30
C VAL A 197 -9.20 5.71 -15.18
N GLY A 198 -10.07 6.24 -14.32
CA GLY A 198 -10.56 5.59 -13.11
C GLY A 198 -12.04 5.17 -13.20
N ARG A 199 -12.34 3.90 -12.90
CA ARG A 199 -13.69 3.36 -12.95
C ARG A 199 -14.64 3.92 -11.89
N ASN A 200 -14.11 4.31 -10.74
CA ASN A 200 -14.94 4.81 -9.64
C ASN A 200 -15.34 6.27 -9.86
N PRO A 201 -16.50 6.69 -9.30
CA PRO A 201 -16.96 8.08 -9.46
C PRO A 201 -16.08 9.10 -8.74
N ARG A 202 -15.25 8.66 -7.77
CA ARG A 202 -14.28 9.51 -7.06
C ARG A 202 -12.87 8.96 -7.21
N LEU A 203 -11.89 9.84 -7.31
CA LEU A 203 -10.48 9.51 -7.18
C LEU A 203 -10.23 9.05 -5.74
N LEU A 204 -9.33 8.07 -5.51
CA LEU A 204 -9.00 7.61 -4.16
C LEU A 204 -10.25 7.29 -3.33
N LYS A 205 -11.13 6.46 -3.84
CA LYS A 205 -12.48 6.18 -3.29
C LYS A 205 -12.51 5.74 -1.82
N SER A 206 -11.38 5.27 -1.29
CA SER A 206 -11.24 4.85 0.12
C SER A 206 -10.99 6.00 1.08
N GLU A 207 -10.61 7.16 0.56
CA GLU A 207 -10.36 8.34 1.36
C GLU A 207 -11.67 9.03 1.77
N ASP A 208 -11.61 9.86 2.82
CA ASP A 208 -12.69 10.76 3.14
C ASP A 208 -13.01 11.65 1.93
N HIS A 209 -14.30 11.93 1.68
CA HIS A 209 -14.72 12.58 0.44
C HIS A 209 -14.09 13.96 0.24
N GLU A 210 -13.94 14.75 1.31
CA GLU A 210 -13.32 16.08 1.24
C GLU A 210 -11.83 15.98 0.88
N ILE A 211 -11.13 14.98 1.41
CA ILE A 211 -9.73 14.68 1.05
C ILE A 211 -9.62 14.24 -0.40
N SER A 212 -10.54 13.36 -0.86
CA SER A 212 -10.60 12.91 -2.26
C SER A 212 -10.82 14.08 -3.23
N ASP A 213 -11.72 15.00 -2.91
CA ASP A 213 -12.03 16.16 -3.75
C ASP A 213 -10.84 17.14 -3.80
N MET A 214 -10.18 17.39 -2.67
CA MET A 214 -8.96 18.20 -2.63
C MET A 214 -7.82 17.54 -3.41
N ALA A 215 -7.67 16.22 -3.30
CA ALA A 215 -6.68 15.46 -4.07
C ALA A 215 -6.93 15.58 -5.58
N LEU A 216 -8.17 15.41 -6.02
CA LEU A 216 -8.54 15.57 -7.43
C LEU A 216 -8.18 16.98 -7.93
N LYS A 217 -8.56 18.03 -7.19
CA LYS A 217 -8.24 19.42 -7.52
C LYS A 217 -6.73 19.66 -7.62
N ALA A 218 -5.96 19.13 -6.66
CA ALA A 218 -4.52 19.34 -6.62
C ALA A 218 -3.79 18.60 -7.75
N LEU A 219 -4.07 17.32 -7.95
CA LEU A 219 -3.41 16.49 -8.94
C LEU A 219 -3.79 16.85 -10.38
N SER A 220 -5.01 17.35 -10.61
CA SER A 220 -5.45 17.82 -11.93
C SER A 220 -4.68 19.05 -12.45
N LYS A 221 -3.86 19.68 -11.63
CA LYS A 221 -2.94 20.75 -12.09
C LYS A 221 -1.79 20.20 -12.93
N HIS A 222 -1.47 18.91 -12.79
CA HIS A 222 -0.27 18.30 -13.36
C HIS A 222 -0.56 17.12 -14.31
N MET A 223 -1.81 16.62 -14.33
CA MET A 223 -2.21 15.47 -15.17
C MET A 223 -3.71 15.51 -15.46
N GLN A 224 -4.13 14.81 -16.48
CA GLN A 224 -5.55 14.64 -16.80
C GLN A 224 -6.12 13.50 -15.94
N ILE A 225 -7.28 13.73 -15.29
CA ILE A 225 -7.90 12.74 -14.43
C ILE A 225 -9.38 12.57 -14.81
N HIS A 226 -9.72 11.38 -15.26
CA HIS A 226 -11.07 11.01 -15.65
C HIS A 226 -11.59 9.93 -14.71
N THR A 227 -12.51 10.31 -13.82
CA THR A 227 -13.23 9.38 -12.94
C THR A 227 -14.51 8.88 -13.61
N ASN A 228 -15.13 7.83 -13.05
CA ASN A 228 -16.34 7.20 -13.58
C ASN A 228 -16.19 6.63 -15.02
N MET A 229 -14.97 6.35 -15.45
CA MET A 229 -14.59 5.88 -16.78
C MET A 229 -14.11 4.44 -16.72
N GLU A 230 -14.79 3.53 -17.37
CA GLU A 230 -14.43 2.11 -17.43
C GLU A 230 -13.78 1.76 -18.77
N ALA A 231 -12.49 1.44 -18.75
CA ALA A 231 -11.78 0.98 -19.97
C ALA A 231 -12.36 -0.35 -20.44
N ILE A 232 -12.71 -0.44 -21.73
CA ILE A 232 -13.34 -1.61 -22.32
C ILE A 232 -12.51 -2.22 -23.45
N ARG A 233 -11.67 -1.43 -24.10
CA ARG A 233 -10.87 -1.86 -25.24
C ARG A 233 -9.59 -1.06 -25.37
N VAL A 234 -8.55 -1.72 -25.89
CA VAL A 234 -7.29 -1.11 -26.30
C VAL A 234 -7.00 -1.51 -27.73
N ASP A 235 -6.66 -0.55 -28.56
CA ASP A 235 -6.22 -0.74 -29.94
C ASP A 235 -4.81 -0.17 -30.13
N LEU A 236 -4.09 -0.63 -31.16
CA LEU A 236 -2.82 -0.05 -31.59
C LEU A 236 -3.05 0.73 -32.88
N GLU A 237 -2.88 2.03 -32.87
CA GLU A 237 -3.09 2.93 -33.99
C GLU A 237 -1.86 3.84 -34.19
N GLY A 238 -1.22 3.76 -35.34
CA GLY A 238 -0.07 4.63 -35.65
C GLY A 238 1.12 4.49 -34.71
N GLY A 239 1.25 3.37 -34.00
CA GLY A 239 2.29 3.15 -32.99
C GLY A 239 1.92 3.60 -31.58
N LYS A 240 0.73 4.18 -31.39
CA LYS A 240 0.17 4.57 -30.08
C LYS A 240 -0.84 3.53 -29.60
N LYS A 241 -1.04 3.48 -28.28
CA LYS A 241 -2.07 2.69 -27.61
C LYS A 241 -3.29 3.57 -27.41
N VAL A 242 -4.43 3.16 -27.95
CA VAL A 242 -5.71 3.89 -27.85
C VAL A 242 -6.63 3.14 -26.90
N VAL A 243 -6.92 3.71 -25.75
CA VAL A 243 -7.84 3.17 -24.75
C VAL A 243 -9.23 3.74 -24.99
N THR A 244 -10.18 2.89 -25.33
CA THR A 244 -11.61 3.25 -25.35
C THR A 244 -12.22 2.94 -23.99
N ALA A 245 -12.84 3.95 -23.38
CA ALA A 245 -13.53 3.82 -22.09
C ALA A 245 -14.99 4.29 -22.21
N ILE A 246 -15.86 3.71 -21.38
CA ILE A 246 -17.27 4.11 -21.23
C ILE A 246 -17.41 4.97 -19.98
N GLU A 247 -18.03 6.14 -20.12
CA GLU A 247 -18.51 6.90 -18.98
C GLU A 247 -19.73 6.18 -18.38
N ARG A 248 -19.62 5.73 -17.14
CA ARG A 248 -20.58 4.80 -16.53
C ARG A 248 -21.94 5.43 -16.21
N SER A 249 -22.05 6.76 -16.14
CA SER A 249 -23.30 7.46 -15.91
C SER A 249 -24.10 7.73 -17.18
N SER A 250 -23.43 8.11 -18.27
CA SER A 250 -24.08 8.43 -19.55
C SER A 250 -24.10 7.25 -20.53
N GLY A 251 -23.11 6.36 -20.45
CA GLY A 251 -22.87 5.31 -21.44
C GLY A 251 -22.09 5.79 -22.67
N ASP A 252 -21.65 7.04 -22.69
CA ASP A 252 -20.86 7.58 -23.79
C ASP A 252 -19.46 6.99 -23.81
N THR A 253 -18.88 6.85 -25.00
CA THR A 253 -17.52 6.36 -25.18
C THR A 253 -16.55 7.50 -25.42
N VAL A 254 -15.39 7.43 -24.76
CA VAL A 254 -14.28 8.37 -24.92
C VAL A 254 -13.01 7.58 -25.20
N SER A 255 -12.16 8.07 -26.09
CA SER A 255 -10.86 7.46 -26.39
C SER A 255 -9.72 8.30 -25.87
N PHE A 256 -8.70 7.64 -25.30
CA PHE A 256 -7.46 8.22 -24.80
C PHE A 256 -6.29 7.61 -25.54
N GLU A 257 -5.34 8.43 -25.99
CA GLU A 257 -4.17 7.99 -26.74
C GLU A 257 -2.90 8.18 -25.90
N GLY A 258 -2.00 7.20 -25.92
CA GLY A 258 -0.72 7.26 -25.22
C GLY A 258 0.33 6.30 -25.76
N ASP A 259 1.59 6.53 -25.42
CA ASP A 259 2.70 5.64 -25.78
C ASP A 259 2.67 4.36 -24.95
N GLU A 260 2.34 4.52 -23.66
CA GLU A 260 2.30 3.41 -22.71
C GLU A 260 1.01 3.40 -21.89
N ILE A 261 0.65 2.19 -21.41
CA ILE A 261 -0.42 1.98 -20.45
C ILE A 261 0.22 1.42 -19.16
N LEU A 262 -0.13 2.00 -18.01
CA LEU A 262 0.22 1.45 -16.68
C LEU A 262 -1.03 0.89 -16.00
N LEU A 263 -0.99 -0.37 -15.58
CA LEU A 263 -2.07 -0.99 -14.81
C LEU A 263 -1.97 -0.68 -13.32
N ALA A 264 -2.97 0.02 -12.81
CA ALA A 264 -3.18 0.30 -11.40
C ALA A 264 -4.63 0.01 -10.97
N ALA A 265 -5.27 -1.00 -11.62
CA ALA A 265 -6.69 -1.31 -11.48
C ALA A 265 -7.05 -2.17 -10.26
N GLY A 266 -6.08 -2.51 -9.42
CA GLY A 266 -6.23 -3.33 -8.22
C GLY A 266 -5.25 -4.48 -8.13
N ARG A 267 -5.47 -5.35 -7.13
CA ARG A 267 -4.60 -6.50 -6.85
C ARG A 267 -5.43 -7.78 -6.78
N ARG A 268 -4.79 -8.92 -7.03
CA ARG A 268 -5.34 -10.26 -6.84
C ARG A 268 -4.37 -11.12 -6.03
N PRO A 269 -4.88 -12.07 -5.21
CA PRO A 269 -4.01 -12.94 -4.40
C PRO A 269 -3.18 -13.89 -5.28
N ASN A 270 -2.07 -14.38 -4.71
CA ASN A 270 -1.22 -15.40 -5.35
C ASN A 270 -1.63 -16.85 -4.98
N THR A 271 -2.75 -17.04 -4.31
CA THR A 271 -3.25 -18.34 -3.83
C THR A 271 -3.54 -19.35 -4.95
N ASP A 272 -3.94 -18.87 -6.13
CA ASP A 272 -4.12 -19.71 -7.33
C ASP A 272 -2.83 -20.41 -7.79
N LEU A 273 -1.66 -19.84 -7.47
CA LEU A 273 -0.36 -20.45 -7.72
C LEU A 273 0.00 -21.52 -6.70
N LEU A 274 -0.55 -21.43 -5.48
CA LEU A 274 -0.21 -22.27 -4.34
C LEU A 274 -1.14 -23.46 -4.15
N GLN A 275 -2.41 -23.37 -4.57
CA GLN A 275 -3.48 -24.37 -4.38
C GLN A 275 -3.68 -24.78 -2.91
N PRO A 276 -3.86 -23.83 -1.96
CA PRO A 276 -3.85 -24.11 -0.52
C PRO A 276 -5.10 -24.91 -0.07
N GLU A 277 -6.16 -24.97 -0.89
CA GLU A 277 -7.35 -25.79 -0.67
C GLU A 277 -7.01 -27.28 -0.56
N LYS A 278 -5.90 -27.76 -1.13
CA LYS A 278 -5.44 -29.15 -0.99
C LYS A 278 -5.01 -29.51 0.43
N SER A 279 -4.74 -28.49 1.26
CA SER A 279 -4.44 -28.65 2.69
C SER A 279 -5.63 -28.20 3.58
N GLY A 280 -6.82 -28.03 3.02
CA GLY A 280 -8.02 -27.64 3.77
C GLY A 280 -8.14 -26.14 4.06
N VAL A 281 -7.30 -25.31 3.46
CA VAL A 281 -7.36 -23.86 3.61
C VAL A 281 -8.47 -23.28 2.74
N GLU A 282 -9.44 -22.62 3.36
CA GLU A 282 -10.52 -21.94 2.63
C GLU A 282 -10.11 -20.55 2.18
N MET A 283 -10.62 -20.18 1.00
CA MET A 283 -10.53 -18.84 0.42
C MET A 283 -11.92 -18.26 0.21
N ASP A 284 -12.00 -16.95 0.08
CA ASP A 284 -13.22 -16.29 -0.36
C ASP A 284 -13.40 -16.41 -1.90
N ARG A 285 -14.48 -15.83 -2.44
CA ARG A 285 -14.78 -15.88 -3.88
C ARG A 285 -13.74 -15.18 -4.77
N ALA A 286 -12.96 -14.25 -4.19
CA ALA A 286 -11.91 -13.53 -4.90
C ALA A 286 -10.53 -14.23 -4.74
N GLY A 287 -10.45 -15.30 -3.95
CA GLY A 287 -9.25 -16.08 -3.72
C GLY A 287 -8.43 -15.65 -2.50
N TRP A 288 -8.90 -14.69 -1.69
CA TRP A 288 -8.22 -14.28 -0.47
C TRP A 288 -8.37 -15.34 0.62
N VAL A 289 -7.27 -15.65 1.34
CA VAL A 289 -7.29 -16.65 2.41
C VAL A 289 -8.14 -16.15 3.58
N LYS A 290 -9.08 -16.97 4.03
CA LYS A 290 -9.88 -16.72 5.23
C LYS A 290 -9.06 -16.98 6.48
N VAL A 291 -9.03 -16.00 7.38
CA VAL A 291 -8.37 -16.12 8.68
C VAL A 291 -9.26 -15.57 9.80
N ASN A 292 -9.07 -16.12 11.00
CA ASN A 292 -9.67 -15.62 12.23
C ASN A 292 -8.86 -14.43 12.82
N GLU A 293 -9.21 -13.97 14.02
CA GLU A 293 -8.52 -12.88 14.72
C GLU A 293 -7.09 -13.24 15.19
N HIS A 294 -6.72 -14.51 15.16
CA HIS A 294 -5.38 -15.01 15.46
C HIS A 294 -4.54 -15.23 14.20
N LEU A 295 -5.07 -14.85 13.02
CA LEU A 295 -4.51 -15.13 11.69
C LEU A 295 -4.38 -16.63 11.36
N GLU A 296 -5.09 -17.49 12.09
CA GLU A 296 -5.22 -18.91 11.77
C GLU A 296 -6.16 -19.08 10.58
N THR A 297 -5.80 -19.95 9.64
CA THR A 297 -6.68 -20.36 8.55
C THR A 297 -7.71 -21.40 9.03
N THR A 298 -8.53 -21.91 8.12
CA THR A 298 -9.47 -23.01 8.43
C THR A 298 -8.78 -24.36 8.61
N ALA A 299 -7.51 -24.49 8.17
CA ALA A 299 -6.70 -25.69 8.34
C ALA A 299 -5.84 -25.58 9.62
N PRO A 300 -5.91 -26.54 10.55
CA PRO A 300 -5.10 -26.50 11.76
C PRO A 300 -3.60 -26.44 11.45
N GLY A 301 -2.84 -25.62 12.19
CA GLY A 301 -1.40 -25.50 11.99
C GLY A 301 -0.98 -24.62 10.80
N ILE A 302 -1.94 -24.00 10.10
CA ILE A 302 -1.66 -23.12 8.98
C ILE A 302 -2.17 -21.69 9.26
N TRP A 303 -1.28 -20.72 9.18
CA TRP A 303 -1.59 -19.27 9.27
C TRP A 303 -1.48 -18.59 7.91
N ALA A 304 -2.13 -17.45 7.77
CA ALA A 304 -1.89 -16.55 6.63
C ALA A 304 -1.84 -15.08 7.07
N LEU A 305 -1.00 -14.29 6.39
CA LEU A 305 -0.79 -12.87 6.73
C LEU A 305 -0.50 -12.01 5.50
N GLY A 306 -0.63 -10.69 5.68
CA GLY A 306 -0.35 -9.69 4.66
C GLY A 306 -1.37 -9.71 3.51
N ASP A 307 -0.93 -9.25 2.34
CA ASP A 307 -1.80 -9.10 1.17
C ASP A 307 -2.56 -10.38 0.80
N THR A 308 -2.07 -11.56 1.18
CA THR A 308 -2.74 -12.85 0.94
C THR A 308 -4.14 -12.93 1.56
N THR A 309 -4.40 -12.19 2.63
CA THR A 309 -5.71 -12.14 3.31
C THR A 309 -6.68 -11.12 2.71
N GLY A 310 -6.19 -10.18 1.89
CA GLY A 310 -6.99 -9.16 1.22
C GLY A 310 -7.56 -8.05 2.11
N LYS A 311 -7.20 -8.01 3.41
CA LYS A 311 -7.76 -7.02 4.37
C LYS A 311 -7.10 -5.64 4.24
N HIS A 312 -5.84 -5.53 4.64
CA HIS A 312 -5.07 -4.29 4.62
C HIS A 312 -3.75 -4.52 3.90
N MET A 313 -3.66 -4.09 2.62
CA MET A 313 -2.50 -4.36 1.77
C MET A 313 -1.39 -3.33 1.97
N PHE A 314 -0.95 -3.15 3.21
CA PHE A 314 0.14 -2.25 3.59
C PHE A 314 1.28 -3.01 4.25
N ARG A 315 2.52 -2.60 3.97
CA ARG A 315 3.71 -3.24 4.53
C ARG A 315 3.73 -3.23 6.06
N HIS A 316 3.38 -2.11 6.67
CA HIS A 316 3.34 -1.98 8.13
C HIS A 316 2.27 -2.88 8.76
N THR A 317 1.11 -3.07 8.12
CA THR A 317 0.10 -4.03 8.57
C THR A 317 0.60 -5.46 8.44
N ALA A 318 1.23 -5.83 7.31
CA ALA A 318 1.81 -7.16 7.14
C ALA A 318 2.93 -7.44 8.17
N ASN A 319 3.74 -6.45 8.54
CA ASN A 319 4.75 -6.57 9.60
C ASN A 319 4.10 -6.78 10.99
N TYR A 320 3.02 -6.03 11.28
CA TYR A 320 2.24 -6.18 12.51
C TYR A 320 1.61 -7.59 12.61
N GLU A 321 0.99 -8.04 11.53
CA GLU A 321 0.43 -9.40 11.44
C GLU A 321 1.50 -10.47 11.57
N ALA A 322 2.68 -10.28 10.97
CA ALA A 322 3.80 -11.22 11.08
C ALA A 322 4.30 -11.36 12.52
N ALA A 323 4.33 -10.28 13.29
CA ALA A 323 4.69 -10.34 14.70
C ALA A 323 3.66 -11.15 15.53
N ILE A 324 2.36 -11.01 15.23
CA ILE A 324 1.28 -11.78 15.85
C ILE A 324 1.36 -13.26 15.47
N VAL A 325 1.53 -13.57 14.18
CA VAL A 325 1.68 -14.95 13.70
C VAL A 325 2.92 -15.60 14.31
N ALA A 326 4.06 -14.88 14.35
CA ALA A 326 5.27 -15.39 14.98
C ALA A 326 5.05 -15.75 16.47
N HIS A 327 4.37 -14.86 17.23
CA HIS A 327 4.02 -15.12 18.62
C HIS A 327 3.11 -16.35 18.74
N ASN A 328 2.04 -16.43 17.96
CA ASN A 328 1.06 -17.51 18.01
C ASN A 328 1.68 -18.86 17.62
N LEU A 329 2.51 -18.86 16.57
CA LEU A 329 3.26 -20.04 16.13
C LEU A 329 4.19 -20.55 17.22
N ILE A 330 5.01 -19.69 17.82
CA ILE A 330 5.93 -20.10 18.90
C ILE A 330 5.18 -20.59 20.13
N SER A 331 4.06 -19.96 20.52
CA SER A 331 3.18 -20.45 21.57
C SER A 331 2.66 -21.87 21.26
N ALA A 332 2.23 -22.12 20.03
CA ALA A 332 1.75 -23.43 19.60
C ALA A 332 2.87 -24.49 19.63
N VAL A 333 4.07 -24.16 19.13
CA VAL A 333 5.26 -25.04 19.19
C VAL A 333 5.60 -25.41 20.62
N LYS A 334 5.49 -24.49 21.58
CA LYS A 334 5.76 -24.72 23.01
C LYS A 334 4.59 -25.39 23.74
N GLY A 335 3.46 -25.64 23.07
CA GLY A 335 2.25 -26.18 23.71
C GLY A 335 1.58 -25.21 24.68
N GLU A 336 1.83 -23.90 24.53
CA GLU A 336 1.21 -22.85 25.31
C GLU A 336 -0.12 -22.41 24.69
N ASN A 337 -1.10 -22.02 25.53
CA ASN A 337 -2.38 -21.47 25.05
C ASN A 337 -2.42 -19.94 25.21
N LYS A 338 -1.41 -19.26 24.65
CA LYS A 338 -1.28 -17.80 24.70
C LYS A 338 -1.35 -17.24 23.28
N LYS A 339 -2.56 -16.92 22.83
CA LYS A 339 -2.78 -16.38 21.50
C LYS A 339 -2.93 -14.85 21.53
N ALA A 340 -2.15 -14.16 20.72
CA ALA A 340 -2.35 -12.76 20.39
C ALA A 340 -3.44 -12.62 19.32
N THR A 341 -4.13 -11.48 19.32
CA THR A 341 -5.17 -11.12 18.35
C THR A 341 -4.77 -9.89 17.55
N VAL A 342 -5.22 -9.80 16.30
CA VAL A 342 -5.08 -8.59 15.51
C VAL A 342 -6.11 -7.56 15.93
N ASP A 343 -5.70 -6.30 15.92
CA ASP A 343 -6.59 -5.15 16.09
C ASP A 343 -6.38 -4.18 14.91
N TYR A 344 -7.43 -3.94 14.15
CA TYR A 344 -7.41 -3.09 12.96
C TYR A 344 -8.17 -1.77 13.13
N HIS A 345 -8.54 -1.39 14.37
CA HIS A 345 -9.31 -0.16 14.59
C HIS A 345 -8.55 1.12 14.17
N ALA A 346 -7.22 1.08 14.16
CA ALA A 346 -6.35 2.21 13.90
C ALA A 346 -5.23 1.86 12.90
N VAL A 347 -5.59 1.37 11.72
CA VAL A 347 -4.64 1.12 10.64
C VAL A 347 -4.37 2.41 9.89
N PRO A 348 -3.16 3.00 9.97
CA PRO A 348 -2.83 4.19 9.21
C PRO A 348 -2.51 3.85 7.75
N HIS A 349 -2.69 4.82 6.87
CA HIS A 349 -2.23 4.74 5.49
C HIS A 349 -1.74 6.10 5.00
N ALA A 350 -0.91 6.07 3.95
CA ALA A 350 -0.43 7.27 3.29
C ALA A 350 -0.32 7.07 1.78
N ILE A 351 -0.52 8.15 1.04
CA ILE A 351 -0.41 8.25 -0.41
C ILE A 351 0.59 9.36 -0.70
N PHE A 352 1.68 9.00 -1.35
CA PHE A 352 2.82 9.88 -1.55
C PHE A 352 2.67 10.63 -2.88
N THR A 353 1.71 11.53 -2.91
CA THR A 353 1.48 12.51 -3.99
C THR A 353 1.98 13.88 -3.57
N TYR A 354 1.80 14.88 -4.41
CA TYR A 354 2.05 16.29 -4.09
C TYR A 354 0.75 17.10 -4.30
N PRO A 355 0.09 17.50 -3.19
CA PRO A 355 0.41 17.26 -1.77
C PRO A 355 0.26 15.80 -1.35
N GLN A 356 0.89 15.42 -0.22
CA GLN A 356 0.75 14.10 0.40
C GLN A 356 -0.63 13.93 1.03
N ILE A 357 -1.09 12.69 1.13
CA ILE A 357 -2.37 12.34 1.75
C ILE A 357 -2.13 11.24 2.76
N ALA A 358 -2.79 11.30 3.91
CA ALA A 358 -2.76 10.22 4.89
C ALA A 358 -4.05 10.16 5.70
N GLY A 359 -4.34 8.98 6.25
CA GLY A 359 -5.50 8.77 7.10
C GLY A 359 -5.32 7.62 8.07
N VAL A 360 -6.12 7.61 9.12
CA VAL A 360 -6.25 6.52 10.10
C VAL A 360 -7.69 6.42 10.57
N GLY A 361 -8.19 5.20 10.75
CA GLY A 361 -9.54 4.94 11.24
C GLY A 361 -10.62 5.16 10.18
N MET A 362 -11.81 5.53 10.62
CA MET A 362 -13.01 5.65 9.79
C MET A 362 -13.09 7.01 9.09
N THR A 363 -13.59 7.02 7.86
CA THR A 363 -14.06 8.26 7.22
C THR A 363 -15.38 8.71 7.88
N GLU A 364 -15.79 9.96 7.64
CA GLU A 364 -17.07 10.47 8.13
C GLU A 364 -18.25 9.60 7.64
N GLU A 365 -18.25 9.22 6.37
CA GLU A 365 -19.26 8.33 5.78
C GLU A 365 -19.32 6.98 6.50
N GLN A 366 -18.16 6.38 6.78
CA GLN A 366 -18.05 5.09 7.47
C GLN A 366 -18.53 5.17 8.92
N ALA A 367 -18.14 6.21 9.65
CA ALA A 367 -18.55 6.41 11.03
C ALA A 367 -20.08 6.59 11.16
N ARG A 368 -20.69 7.40 10.27
CA ARG A 368 -22.15 7.57 10.20
C ARG A 368 -22.86 6.26 9.82
N ALA A 369 -22.34 5.53 8.84
CA ALA A 369 -22.91 4.24 8.41
C ALA A 369 -22.81 3.17 9.50
N ALA A 370 -21.79 3.23 10.37
CA ALA A 370 -21.63 2.38 11.54
C ALA A 370 -22.55 2.79 12.73
N GLY A 371 -23.32 3.88 12.60
CA GLY A 371 -24.30 4.34 13.59
C GLY A 371 -23.73 5.19 14.72
N TYR A 372 -22.51 5.72 14.58
CA TYR A 372 -21.94 6.65 15.54
C TYR A 372 -22.62 8.03 15.48
N GLU A 373 -22.83 8.63 16.63
CA GLU A 373 -23.07 10.08 16.74
C GLU A 373 -21.70 10.75 16.75
N ILE A 374 -21.41 11.57 15.74
CA ILE A 374 -20.05 12.07 15.53
C ILE A 374 -19.95 13.59 15.67
N LEU A 375 -18.82 14.02 16.22
CA LEU A 375 -18.30 15.37 16.09
C LEU A 375 -17.23 15.38 15.01
N VAL A 376 -17.28 16.37 14.14
CA VAL A 376 -16.31 16.55 13.06
C VAL A 376 -15.61 17.88 13.21
N GLY A 377 -14.29 17.86 13.18
CA GLY A 377 -13.47 19.07 13.22
C GLY A 377 -12.58 19.18 11.99
N ARG A 378 -12.43 20.39 11.51
CA ARG A 378 -11.59 20.70 10.34
C ARG A 378 -10.60 21.80 10.69
N ALA A 379 -9.40 21.71 10.15
CA ALA A 379 -8.41 22.77 10.21
C ALA A 379 -7.64 22.85 8.89
N HIS A 380 -7.57 24.04 8.32
CA HIS A 380 -6.75 24.31 7.15
C HIS A 380 -5.32 24.68 7.56
N TYR A 381 -4.34 24.35 6.72
CA TYR A 381 -2.94 24.65 6.99
C TYR A 381 -2.69 26.15 7.20
N GLU A 382 -3.31 27.02 6.40
CA GLU A 382 -3.24 28.48 6.53
C GLU A 382 -3.68 29.03 7.90
N GLN A 383 -4.39 28.23 8.70
CA GLN A 383 -4.78 28.59 10.06
C GLN A 383 -3.65 28.41 11.08
N THR A 384 -2.51 27.83 10.68
CA THR A 384 -1.31 27.71 11.50
C THR A 384 -0.22 28.65 10.97
N ALA A 385 0.65 29.14 11.86
CA ALA A 385 1.73 30.05 11.44
C ALA A 385 2.68 29.40 10.43
N MET A 386 3.00 28.11 10.61
CA MET A 386 3.85 27.37 9.67
C MET A 386 3.13 27.13 8.33
N GLY A 387 1.89 26.68 8.36
CA GLY A 387 1.12 26.45 7.13
C GLY A 387 0.86 27.73 6.33
N TYR A 388 0.64 28.87 7.03
CA TYR A 388 0.56 30.17 6.40
C TYR A 388 1.90 30.57 5.73
N ALA A 389 3.03 30.30 6.41
CA ALA A 389 4.35 30.57 5.84
C ALA A 389 4.68 29.68 4.63
N MET A 390 4.15 28.46 4.60
CA MET A 390 4.29 27.53 3.47
C MET A 390 3.39 27.89 2.28
N ASP A 391 2.36 28.71 2.49
CA ASP A 391 1.34 29.06 1.48
C ASP A 391 0.74 27.81 0.80
N GLU A 392 0.43 26.79 1.60
CA GLU A 392 -0.03 25.49 1.12
C GLU A 392 -1.52 25.27 1.39
N ASP A 393 -2.25 24.84 0.35
CA ASP A 393 -3.67 24.46 0.43
C ASP A 393 -3.78 23.02 1.02
N GLY A 394 -3.67 22.92 2.34
CA GLY A 394 -3.74 21.65 3.09
C GLY A 394 -4.89 21.66 4.11
N MET A 395 -5.40 20.49 4.46
CA MET A 395 -6.49 20.31 5.43
C MET A 395 -6.31 19.05 6.26
N ALA A 396 -6.64 19.16 7.54
CA ALA A 396 -6.82 18.06 8.47
C ALA A 396 -8.28 17.95 8.91
N LYS A 397 -8.83 16.73 8.98
CA LYS A 397 -10.19 16.43 9.40
C LYS A 397 -10.17 15.37 10.49
N ALA A 398 -10.76 15.68 11.64
CA ALA A 398 -10.91 14.81 12.80
C ALA A 398 -12.35 14.33 12.94
N ILE A 399 -12.54 13.07 13.31
CA ILE A 399 -13.83 12.42 13.52
C ILE A 399 -13.81 11.75 14.90
N VAL A 400 -14.73 12.15 15.77
CA VAL A 400 -14.79 11.71 17.16
C VAL A 400 -16.21 11.25 17.49
N ASP A 401 -16.35 10.18 18.27
CA ASP A 401 -17.63 9.74 18.81
C ASP A 401 -18.11 10.74 19.87
N ALA A 402 -19.26 11.37 19.64
CA ALA A 402 -19.82 12.39 20.52
C ALA A 402 -20.16 11.88 21.93
N ARG A 403 -20.43 10.57 22.10
CA ARG A 403 -20.82 9.98 23.37
C ARG A 403 -19.61 9.61 24.23
N SER A 404 -18.60 9.00 23.64
CA SER A 404 -17.45 8.47 24.37
C SER A 404 -16.21 9.37 24.32
N GLY A 405 -16.14 10.30 23.37
CA GLY A 405 -14.95 11.10 23.09
C GLY A 405 -13.83 10.33 22.38
N ARG A 406 -14.07 9.07 21.96
CA ARG A 406 -13.08 8.26 21.25
C ARG A 406 -12.82 8.83 19.85
N ILE A 407 -11.56 8.82 19.45
CA ILE A 407 -11.15 9.15 18.09
C ILE A 407 -11.59 8.00 17.17
N LEU A 408 -12.44 8.29 16.19
CA LEU A 408 -12.90 7.33 15.21
C LEU A 408 -12.06 7.38 13.93
N GLY A 409 -11.57 8.56 13.56
CA GLY A 409 -10.73 8.73 12.38
C GLY A 409 -10.06 10.11 12.32
N PHE A 410 -9.00 10.16 11.52
CA PHE A 410 -8.29 11.39 11.20
C PHE A 410 -7.72 11.29 9.79
N HIS A 411 -7.97 12.32 8.98
CA HIS A 411 -7.58 12.37 7.58
C HIS A 411 -6.92 13.70 7.28
N VAL A 412 -5.87 13.68 6.46
CA VAL A 412 -5.11 14.89 6.15
C VAL A 412 -4.59 14.86 4.71
N ILE A 413 -4.62 16.02 4.06
CA ILE A 413 -3.95 16.29 2.79
C ILE A 413 -3.07 17.52 2.97
N GLY A 414 -1.79 17.40 2.60
CA GLY A 414 -0.78 18.45 2.74
C GLY A 414 0.59 17.89 3.07
N SER A 415 1.58 18.76 3.18
CA SER A 415 2.94 18.40 3.55
C SER A 415 3.00 17.71 4.90
N SER A 416 3.84 16.69 5.03
CA SER A 416 4.00 15.88 6.26
C SER A 416 2.75 15.13 6.69
N ALA A 417 1.82 14.83 5.78
CA ALA A 417 0.60 14.10 6.10
C ALA A 417 0.87 12.76 6.82
N PRO A 418 1.82 11.90 6.39
CA PRO A 418 2.13 10.66 7.07
C PRO A 418 2.57 10.85 8.53
N GLU A 419 3.42 11.85 8.81
CA GLU A 419 3.92 12.16 10.15
C GLU A 419 2.83 12.73 11.06
N LEU A 420 1.89 13.51 10.49
CA LEU A 420 0.75 14.05 11.22
C LEU A 420 -0.24 12.95 11.62
N VAL A 421 -0.56 12.02 10.71
CA VAL A 421 -1.44 10.88 10.98
C VAL A 421 -0.82 9.94 12.00
N GLN A 422 0.49 9.74 12.00
CA GLN A 422 1.16 8.87 12.95
C GLN A 422 0.95 9.33 14.41
N GLN A 423 0.87 10.64 14.67
CA GLN A 423 0.57 11.17 16.01
C GLN A 423 -0.81 10.71 16.49
N VAL A 424 -1.81 10.80 15.61
CA VAL A 424 -3.19 10.38 15.93
C VAL A 424 -3.29 8.85 16.05
N THR A 425 -2.55 8.11 15.24
CA THR A 425 -2.45 6.64 15.38
C THR A 425 -2.00 6.24 16.78
N TYR A 426 -1.03 6.94 17.38
CA TYR A 426 -0.61 6.69 18.76
C TYR A 426 -1.73 7.02 19.78
N LEU A 427 -2.47 8.10 19.58
CA LEU A 427 -3.61 8.45 20.44
C LEU A 427 -4.73 7.40 20.37
N MET A 428 -5.04 6.91 19.18
CA MET A 428 -6.05 5.85 19.00
C MET A 428 -5.64 4.52 19.64
N ASN A 429 -4.33 4.27 19.82
CA ASN A 429 -3.79 3.10 20.52
C ASN A 429 -3.47 3.36 22.00
N ALA A 430 -3.72 4.57 22.52
CA ALA A 430 -3.62 4.85 23.96
C ALA A 430 -4.81 4.24 24.73
N GLU A 431 -4.68 4.09 26.05
CA GLU A 431 -5.65 3.39 26.90
C GLU A 431 -7.10 3.85 26.71
N ASN A 432 -7.34 5.17 26.65
CA ASN A 432 -8.67 5.73 26.49
C ASN A 432 -9.08 5.94 25.02
N GLN A 433 -8.14 5.86 24.09
CA GLN A 433 -8.34 6.11 22.65
C GLN A 433 -8.94 7.50 22.35
N ASP A 434 -8.62 8.49 23.19
CA ASP A 434 -9.13 9.86 23.16
C ASP A 434 -8.02 10.92 23.07
N LEU A 435 -8.42 12.19 23.15
CA LEU A 435 -7.54 13.35 23.05
C LEU A 435 -6.76 13.67 24.33
N THR A 436 -6.96 12.96 25.43
CA THR A 436 -6.38 13.31 26.73
C THR A 436 -4.88 13.45 26.72
N PRO A 437 -4.09 12.56 26.07
CA PRO A 437 -2.64 12.74 26.01
C PRO A 437 -2.23 14.02 25.27
N MET A 438 -2.90 14.36 24.17
CA MET A 438 -2.61 15.57 23.39
C MET A 438 -3.00 16.83 24.18
N ALA A 439 -4.17 16.85 24.83
CA ALA A 439 -4.65 17.99 25.61
C ALA A 439 -3.77 18.32 26.81
N ARG A 440 -3.02 17.34 27.32
CA ARG A 440 -2.04 17.52 28.42
C ARG A 440 -0.64 17.85 27.94
N SER A 441 -0.40 17.79 26.64
CA SER A 441 0.92 18.00 26.06
C SER A 441 1.13 19.46 25.65
N GLN A 442 2.40 19.88 25.61
CA GLN A 442 2.78 21.12 24.95
C GLN A 442 2.95 20.85 23.46
N VAL A 443 2.31 21.66 22.62
CA VAL A 443 2.45 21.59 21.17
C VAL A 443 3.52 22.59 20.73
N ILE A 444 4.48 22.13 19.92
CA ILE A 444 5.54 22.99 19.39
C ILE A 444 4.92 24.09 18.52
N HIS A 445 5.33 25.34 18.78
CA HIS A 445 4.93 26.51 18.01
C HIS A 445 6.18 27.30 17.54
N PRO A 446 6.24 27.74 16.25
CA PRO A 446 5.33 27.39 15.16
C PRO A 446 5.73 26.06 14.49
N ALA A 447 4.76 25.16 14.27
CA ALA A 447 4.97 23.90 13.57
C ALA A 447 3.71 23.48 12.82
N ILE A 448 3.86 22.69 11.73
CA ILE A 448 2.70 22.20 10.99
C ILE A 448 1.85 21.21 11.81
N SER A 449 2.42 20.55 12.82
CA SER A 449 1.68 19.67 13.73
C SER A 449 0.57 20.37 14.52
N GLU A 450 0.56 21.72 14.60
CA GLU A 450 -0.55 22.47 15.21
C GLU A 450 -1.88 22.26 14.48
N VAL A 451 -1.86 21.87 13.18
CA VAL A 451 -3.08 21.59 12.43
C VAL A 451 -3.85 20.40 13.01
N VAL A 452 -3.16 19.42 13.60
CA VAL A 452 -3.77 18.27 14.29
C VAL A 452 -4.57 18.77 15.50
N ALA A 453 -3.90 19.53 16.40
CA ALA A 453 -4.56 20.08 17.58
C ALA A 453 -5.74 21.00 17.22
N ARG A 454 -5.62 21.80 16.15
CA ARG A 454 -6.70 22.67 15.68
C ARG A 454 -7.89 21.88 15.13
N ALA A 455 -7.66 20.81 14.36
CA ALA A 455 -8.75 19.97 13.86
C ALA A 455 -9.56 19.39 15.03
N PHE A 456 -8.90 18.89 16.05
CA PHE A 456 -9.58 18.42 17.27
C PHE A 456 -10.16 19.55 18.14
N GLY A 457 -9.60 20.76 18.10
CA GLY A 457 -10.14 21.92 18.77
C GLY A 457 -11.41 22.51 18.13
N ASN A 458 -11.65 22.19 16.86
CA ASN A 458 -12.78 22.68 16.06
C ASN A 458 -13.93 21.66 15.94
N LEU A 459 -14.02 20.70 16.84
CA LEU A 459 -15.08 19.69 16.82
C LEU A 459 -16.47 20.32 17.03
N HIS A 460 -17.41 19.99 16.15
CA HIS A 460 -18.80 20.42 16.23
C HIS A 460 -19.74 19.36 15.64
N GLU A 461 -21.00 19.40 16.03
CA GLU A 461 -22.06 18.62 15.37
C GLU A 461 -22.32 19.18 13.97
N ASN A 462 -22.45 18.30 12.98
CA ASN A 462 -22.81 18.68 11.60
C ASN A 462 -24.30 18.46 11.35
#